data_2533797b7c5cdbadeb90502e399ff571
#
_entry.id   2533797b7c5cdbadeb90502e399ff571
#
_cell.length_a   1.000
_cell.length_b   1.000
_cell.length_c   1.000
_cell.angle_alpha   90.00
_cell.angle_beta   90.00
_cell.angle_gamma   90.00
#
_symmetry.space_group_name_H-M   'P 1'
#
loop_
_entity.id
_entity.type
_entity.pdbx_description
1 polymer ?
#
loop_
_entity_poly.entity_id
_entity_poly.type
_entity_poly.pdbx_seq_one_letter_code
_entity_poly.pdbx_strand_id
1 'polypeptide(L)'
;MRHAIALSSLVWIAACDGAPPTTDDPRADVIRINELMVSNGASCADGAGEFDDWIELINTGDADLSLDGIAITDDRATPDKASLDGLTIPATGRLLLVADATPAQGATHLPFKLSAAGEELLLFIGEAIVDEVTWTSALTDVSLARFPDGSGEFATCALSTCGEENGASCE
;
A
#
# COMPACT_ATOMS: atom_id res chain seq x y z
N MET A 1 -49.17 -24.18 47.39
CA MET A 1 -48.26 -24.50 46.29
C MET A 1 -47.97 -23.19 45.51
N ARG A 2 -46.77 -22.64 45.65
CA ARG A 2 -46.39 -21.39 44.98
C ARG A 2 -45.42 -21.80 43.85
N HIS A 3 -45.80 -21.56 42.59
CA HIS A 3 -44.97 -21.81 41.45
C HIS A 3 -44.06 -20.60 41.22
N ALA A 4 -42.76 -20.84 41.29
CA ALA A 4 -41.74 -19.84 40.90
C ALA A 4 -41.51 -19.92 39.39
N ILE A 5 -41.72 -18.85 38.68
CA ILE A 5 -41.40 -18.70 37.26
C ILE A 5 -39.97 -18.16 37.19
N ALA A 6 -39.07 -18.98 36.66
CA ALA A 6 -37.70 -18.56 36.37
C ALA A 6 -37.67 -17.76 35.04
N LEU A 7 -37.37 -16.49 35.11
CA LEU A 7 -37.05 -15.68 33.91
C LEU A 7 -35.62 -16.03 33.46
N SER A 8 -35.51 -16.70 32.34
CA SER A 8 -34.21 -16.86 31.63
C SER A 8 -33.94 -15.60 30.84
N SER A 9 -32.94 -14.83 31.26
CA SER A 9 -32.44 -13.68 30.51
C SER A 9 -31.52 -14.18 29.36
N LEU A 10 -32.03 -14.07 28.15
CA LEU A 10 -31.22 -14.27 26.95
C LEU A 10 -30.27 -13.07 26.81
N VAL A 11 -28.96 -13.31 27.03
CA VAL A 11 -27.90 -12.35 26.69
C VAL A 11 -27.66 -12.45 25.19
N TRP A 12 -28.09 -11.43 24.45
CA TRP A 12 -27.68 -11.25 23.06
C TRP A 12 -26.22 -10.76 23.05
N ILE A 13 -25.31 -11.63 22.66
CA ILE A 13 -23.96 -11.20 22.25
C ILE A 13 -24.12 -10.65 20.84
N ALA A 14 -24.08 -9.34 20.70
CA ALA A 14 -23.93 -8.71 19.39
C ALA A 14 -22.54 -9.10 18.87
N ALA A 15 -22.50 -9.99 17.90
CA ALA A 15 -21.30 -10.18 17.09
C ALA A 15 -21.10 -8.86 16.33
N CYS A 16 -20.02 -8.17 16.61
CA CYS A 16 -19.56 -7.07 15.75
C CYS A 16 -19.01 -7.70 14.46
N ASP A 17 -19.91 -8.03 13.54
CA ASP A 17 -19.57 -8.22 12.13
C ASP A 17 -19.36 -6.82 11.53
N GLY A 18 -18.28 -6.15 11.95
CA GLY A 18 -17.87 -4.90 11.34
C GLY A 18 -17.28 -5.21 9.98
N ALA A 19 -17.99 -4.90 8.90
CA ALA A 19 -17.35 -4.78 7.60
C ALA A 19 -16.17 -3.79 7.75
N PRO A 20 -15.05 -4.01 7.02
CA PRO A 20 -13.94 -3.06 7.05
C PRO A 20 -14.46 -1.65 6.70
N PRO A 21 -13.87 -0.60 7.30
CA PRO A 21 -14.26 0.76 6.97
C PRO A 21 -14.11 1.01 5.47
N THR A 22 -15.12 1.66 4.88
CA THR A 22 -15.10 2.09 3.48
C THR A 22 -15.02 3.61 3.43
N THR A 23 -14.60 4.17 2.31
CA THR A 23 -14.52 5.61 2.09
C THR A 23 -15.30 6.00 0.85
N ASP A 24 -15.96 7.17 0.89
CA ASP A 24 -16.55 7.84 -0.27
C ASP A 24 -15.55 8.84 -0.90
N ASP A 25 -14.29 8.86 -0.48
CA ASP A 25 -13.26 9.72 -1.04
C ASP A 25 -12.95 9.29 -2.48
N PRO A 26 -13.16 10.16 -3.50
CA PRO A 26 -12.98 9.80 -4.90
C PRO A 26 -11.53 9.45 -5.25
N ARG A 27 -10.57 9.81 -4.42
CA ARG A 27 -9.16 9.43 -4.59
C ARG A 27 -8.94 7.93 -4.49
N ALA A 28 -9.81 7.23 -3.73
CA ALA A 28 -9.79 5.78 -3.61
C ALA A 28 -10.00 5.04 -4.95
N ASP A 29 -10.66 5.69 -5.91
CA ASP A 29 -10.91 5.09 -7.22
C ASP A 29 -9.69 5.16 -8.16
N VAL A 30 -8.76 6.09 -7.90
CA VAL A 30 -7.68 6.42 -8.85
C VAL A 30 -6.27 6.19 -8.33
N ILE A 31 -6.08 6.04 -7.02
CA ILE A 31 -4.76 5.76 -6.45
C ILE A 31 -4.54 4.25 -6.31
N ARG A 32 -3.36 3.76 -6.70
CA ARG A 32 -2.98 2.35 -6.54
C ARG A 32 -1.51 2.21 -6.15
N ILE A 33 -1.21 1.15 -5.41
CA ILE A 33 0.14 0.57 -5.35
C ILE A 33 0.35 -0.12 -6.70
N ASN A 34 1.35 0.31 -7.47
CA ASN A 34 1.53 -0.12 -8.85
C ASN A 34 2.68 -1.11 -9.04
N GLU A 35 3.82 -0.81 -8.43
CA GLU A 35 4.99 -1.67 -8.45
C GLU A 35 5.73 -1.56 -7.10
N LEU A 36 6.39 -2.63 -6.69
CA LEU A 36 7.28 -2.60 -5.53
C LEU A 36 8.49 -3.50 -5.77
N MET A 37 9.65 -3.03 -5.31
CA MET A 37 10.91 -3.76 -5.30
C MET A 37 11.31 -4.03 -3.86
N VAL A 38 11.22 -5.29 -3.47
CA VAL A 38 11.66 -5.78 -2.17
C VAL A 38 13.01 -6.48 -2.35
N SER A 39 14.03 -6.11 -1.62
CA SER A 39 15.40 -6.59 -1.83
C SER A 39 16.05 -6.03 -3.12
N ASN A 40 16.12 -4.71 -3.20
CA ASN A 40 16.78 -4.00 -4.29
C ASN A 40 18.31 -4.03 -4.12
N GLY A 41 19.02 -4.50 -5.12
CA GLY A 41 20.48 -4.55 -5.14
C GLY A 41 21.13 -3.75 -6.26
N ALA A 42 20.38 -3.48 -7.34
CA ALA A 42 20.95 -2.87 -8.55
C ALA A 42 19.95 -2.06 -9.38
N SER A 43 18.66 -2.06 -9.02
CA SER A 43 17.61 -1.44 -9.82
C SER A 43 17.13 -0.15 -9.16
N CYS A 44 17.20 0.99 -9.88
CA CYS A 44 16.60 2.23 -9.40
C CYS A 44 17.25 2.80 -8.13
N ALA A 45 18.43 3.34 -8.27
CA ALA A 45 19.06 4.09 -7.18
C ALA A 45 18.22 5.34 -6.85
N ASP A 46 18.17 5.69 -5.57
CA ASP A 46 17.57 6.92 -5.08
C ASP A 46 18.40 8.17 -5.41
N GLY A 47 18.01 9.35 -4.90
CA GLY A 47 18.72 10.61 -5.08
C GLY A 47 20.10 10.67 -4.44
N ALA A 48 20.40 9.78 -3.48
CA ALA A 48 21.72 9.61 -2.85
C ALA A 48 22.61 8.61 -3.59
N GLY A 49 22.06 7.86 -4.53
CA GLY A 49 22.72 6.80 -5.27
C GLY A 49 22.71 5.46 -4.53
N GLU A 50 21.82 5.30 -3.56
CA GLU A 50 21.63 4.08 -2.77
C GLU A 50 20.57 3.19 -3.41
N PHE A 51 20.73 1.86 -3.27
CA PHE A 51 19.79 0.86 -3.78
C PHE A 51 18.96 0.33 -2.60
N ASP A 52 17.93 1.06 -2.25
CA ASP A 52 16.98 0.68 -1.21
C ASP A 52 15.70 0.10 -1.82
N ASP A 53 14.90 -0.59 -1.00
CA ASP A 53 13.58 -1.05 -1.40
C ASP A 53 12.70 0.16 -1.75
N TRP A 54 11.81 -0.01 -2.73
CA TRP A 54 10.97 1.09 -3.17
C TRP A 54 9.54 0.62 -3.52
N ILE A 55 8.63 1.57 -3.50
CA ILE A 55 7.22 1.40 -3.81
C ILE A 55 6.85 2.47 -4.82
N GLU A 56 6.15 2.09 -5.87
CA GLU A 56 5.55 3.02 -6.82
C GLU A 56 4.04 3.12 -6.57
N LEU A 57 3.57 4.34 -6.40
CA LEU A 57 2.16 4.67 -6.44
C LEU A 57 1.83 5.25 -7.82
N ILE A 58 0.65 4.92 -8.35
CA ILE A 58 0.12 5.48 -9.59
C ILE A 58 -1.18 6.23 -9.33
N ASN A 59 -1.35 7.36 -10.02
CA ASN A 59 -2.61 8.06 -10.18
C ASN A 59 -3.19 7.71 -11.56
N THR A 60 -4.25 6.93 -11.59
CA THR A 60 -4.93 6.56 -12.85
C THR A 60 -5.96 7.59 -13.32
N GLY A 61 -6.16 8.67 -12.54
CA GLY A 61 -7.07 9.77 -12.85
C GLY A 61 -6.46 10.79 -13.82
N ASP A 62 -7.31 11.69 -14.31
CA ASP A 62 -6.98 12.72 -15.28
C ASP A 62 -6.66 14.10 -14.67
N ALA A 63 -6.56 14.17 -13.34
CA ALA A 63 -6.19 15.36 -12.57
C ALA A 63 -5.08 15.03 -11.55
N ASP A 64 -4.31 16.05 -11.16
CA ASP A 64 -3.30 15.91 -10.11
C ASP A 64 -3.96 15.45 -8.80
N LEU A 65 -3.33 14.51 -8.11
CA LEU A 65 -3.83 13.85 -6.92
C LEU A 65 -3.02 14.30 -5.70
N SER A 66 -3.63 15.09 -4.80
CA SER A 66 -3.04 15.36 -3.47
C SER A 66 -3.09 14.11 -2.60
N LEU A 67 -1.99 13.83 -1.90
CA LEU A 67 -1.89 12.72 -0.95
C LEU A 67 -2.17 13.13 0.51
N ASP A 68 -2.68 14.34 0.75
CA ASP A 68 -3.06 14.80 2.09
C ASP A 68 -4.11 13.87 2.72
N GLY A 69 -3.84 13.37 3.93
CA GLY A 69 -4.69 12.39 4.62
C GLY A 69 -4.61 10.97 4.09
N ILE A 70 -3.63 10.68 3.23
CA ILE A 70 -3.29 9.33 2.77
C ILE A 70 -2.07 8.84 3.55
N ALA A 71 -2.09 7.58 3.94
CA ALA A 71 -0.98 6.93 4.62
C ALA A 71 -0.66 5.57 4.01
N ILE A 72 0.60 5.15 4.12
CA ILE A 72 1.08 3.84 3.70
C ILE A 72 1.76 3.12 4.87
N THR A 73 1.56 1.82 4.97
CA THR A 73 2.09 1.02 6.08
C THR A 73 2.36 -0.42 5.67
N ASP A 74 3.34 -1.03 6.31
CA ASP A 74 3.66 -2.46 6.30
C ASP A 74 3.06 -3.20 7.52
N ASP A 75 2.23 -2.51 8.32
CA ASP A 75 1.62 -3.04 9.55
C ASP A 75 0.18 -2.55 9.67
N ARG A 76 -0.78 -3.45 9.45
CA ARG A 76 -2.23 -3.17 9.54
C ARG A 76 -2.66 -2.63 10.91
N ALA A 77 -1.91 -2.91 11.97
CA ALA A 77 -2.20 -2.39 13.30
C ALA A 77 -1.76 -0.93 13.49
N THR A 78 -0.97 -0.40 12.55
CA THR A 78 -0.43 0.96 12.57
C THR A 78 -0.73 1.66 11.22
N PRO A 79 -2.00 2.00 10.95
CA PRO A 79 -2.44 2.52 9.63
C PRO A 79 -1.81 3.86 9.24
N ASP A 80 -1.38 4.66 10.21
CA ASP A 80 -0.77 5.98 10.04
C ASP A 80 0.77 5.97 10.14
N LYS A 81 1.40 4.81 9.95
CA LYS A 81 2.87 4.62 10.11
C LYS A 81 3.67 5.59 9.26
N ALA A 82 3.26 5.84 8.02
CA ALA A 82 3.86 6.83 7.12
C ALA A 82 2.79 7.69 6.47
N SER A 83 2.66 8.96 6.89
CA SER A 83 1.84 9.96 6.22
C SER A 83 2.48 10.37 4.90
N LEU A 84 1.64 10.54 3.87
CA LEU A 84 2.04 11.05 2.55
C LEU A 84 1.63 12.52 2.35
N ASP A 85 1.29 13.23 3.43
CA ASP A 85 0.88 14.63 3.40
C ASP A 85 1.91 15.52 2.68
N GLY A 86 1.39 16.44 1.88
CA GLY A 86 2.22 17.37 1.11
C GLY A 86 2.78 16.79 -0.19
N LEU A 87 2.62 15.49 -0.45
CA LEU A 87 2.97 14.88 -1.73
C LEU A 87 1.81 14.97 -2.72
N THR A 88 2.15 14.93 -4.01
CA THR A 88 1.18 14.98 -5.11
C THR A 88 1.64 14.04 -6.21
N ILE A 89 0.70 13.29 -6.79
CA ILE A 89 0.96 12.50 -8.01
C ILE A 89 0.29 13.22 -9.17
N PRO A 90 1.03 13.61 -10.23
CA PRO A 90 0.44 14.24 -11.41
C PRO A 90 -0.66 13.37 -12.05
N ALA A 91 -1.53 13.98 -12.84
CA ALA A 91 -2.51 13.27 -13.65
C ALA A 91 -1.83 12.15 -14.47
N THR A 92 -2.34 10.94 -14.41
CA THR A 92 -1.79 9.73 -15.05
C THR A 92 -0.32 9.45 -14.69
N GLY A 93 0.19 10.09 -13.63
CA GLY A 93 1.58 10.03 -13.20
C GLY A 93 1.85 8.97 -12.14
N ARG A 94 3.13 8.88 -11.76
CA ARG A 94 3.65 7.97 -10.74
C ARG A 94 4.45 8.70 -9.70
N LEU A 95 4.59 8.10 -8.52
CA LEU A 95 5.42 8.58 -7.42
C LEU A 95 6.18 7.41 -6.83
N LEU A 96 7.50 7.52 -6.78
CA LEU A 96 8.37 6.57 -6.09
C LEU A 96 8.54 6.97 -4.62
N LEU A 97 8.34 6.00 -3.74
CA LEU A 97 8.62 6.07 -2.31
C LEU A 97 9.76 5.10 -2.00
N VAL A 98 10.71 5.51 -1.21
CA VAL A 98 11.87 4.70 -0.80
C VAL A 98 11.62 4.13 0.60
N ALA A 99 11.67 2.81 0.73
CA ALA A 99 11.43 2.11 1.99
C ALA A 99 12.76 1.74 2.67
N ASP A 100 13.45 2.74 3.22
CA ASP A 100 14.80 2.63 3.76
C ASP A 100 14.90 2.82 5.29
N ALA A 101 13.77 3.15 5.94
CA ALA A 101 13.69 3.54 7.34
C ALA A 101 14.45 4.84 7.66
N THR A 102 14.67 5.72 6.66
CA THR A 102 15.45 6.95 6.80
C THR A 102 14.65 8.19 6.36
N PRO A 103 13.52 8.53 7.01
CA PRO A 103 12.65 9.62 6.60
C PRO A 103 13.33 11.01 6.65
N ALA A 104 14.50 11.11 7.27
CA ALA A 104 15.30 12.34 7.28
C ALA A 104 15.93 12.67 5.90
N GLN A 105 15.98 11.73 4.97
CA GLN A 105 16.50 11.95 3.61
C GLN A 105 15.51 12.68 2.71
N GLY A 106 14.21 12.66 3.02
CA GLY A 106 13.22 13.40 2.24
C GLY A 106 11.79 12.92 2.46
N ALA A 107 10.83 13.67 1.91
CA ALA A 107 9.41 13.38 2.08
C ALA A 107 8.95 12.05 1.43
N THR A 108 9.73 11.51 0.49
CA THR A 108 9.46 10.23 -0.16
C THR A 108 10.16 9.04 0.51
N HIS A 109 10.95 9.27 1.58
CA HIS A 109 11.63 8.22 2.34
C HIS A 109 10.75 7.77 3.52
N LEU A 110 10.39 6.49 3.51
CA LEU A 110 9.47 5.91 4.48
C LEU A 110 10.19 5.49 5.78
N PRO A 111 9.50 5.49 6.94
CA PRO A 111 10.09 5.12 8.22
C PRO A 111 10.19 3.60 8.43
N PHE A 112 10.08 2.80 7.39
CA PHE A 112 10.15 1.34 7.45
C PHE A 112 10.88 0.77 6.23
N LYS A 113 11.26 -0.51 6.29
CA LYS A 113 11.80 -1.31 5.19
C LYS A 113 10.83 -2.42 4.85
N LEU A 114 10.93 -2.96 3.63
CA LEU A 114 10.14 -4.11 3.22
C LEU A 114 10.87 -5.43 3.54
N SER A 115 10.11 -6.48 3.85
CA SER A 115 10.67 -7.79 4.19
C SER A 115 10.63 -8.75 3.01
N ALA A 116 11.81 -9.20 2.56
CA ALA A 116 11.90 -10.23 1.52
C ALA A 116 11.36 -11.61 1.94
N ALA A 117 11.14 -11.84 3.24
CA ALA A 117 10.58 -13.09 3.77
C ALA A 117 9.05 -13.15 3.71
N GLY A 118 8.43 -12.09 3.23
CA GLY A 118 6.98 -11.94 3.14
C GLY A 118 6.44 -10.88 4.09
N GLU A 119 5.45 -10.13 3.62
CA GLU A 119 4.82 -9.01 4.33
C GLU A 119 3.53 -8.58 3.64
N GLU A 120 2.85 -7.58 4.19
CA GLU A 120 1.77 -6.84 3.57
C GLU A 120 2.15 -5.36 3.44
N LEU A 121 1.62 -4.71 2.42
CA LEU A 121 1.70 -3.26 2.24
C LEU A 121 0.30 -2.74 1.97
N LEU A 122 -0.10 -1.71 2.73
CA LEU A 122 -1.46 -1.19 2.72
C LEU A 122 -1.46 0.32 2.49
N LEU A 123 -2.40 0.78 1.69
CA LEU A 123 -2.67 2.19 1.43
C LEU A 123 -4.00 2.58 2.08
N PHE A 124 -3.98 3.61 2.92
CA PHE A 124 -5.12 4.09 3.67
C PHE A 124 -5.56 5.48 3.23
N ILE A 125 -6.87 5.72 3.23
CA ILE A 125 -7.47 7.05 3.27
C ILE A 125 -8.31 7.12 4.55
N GLY A 126 -7.86 7.90 5.52
CA GLY A 126 -8.43 7.88 6.85
C GLY A 126 -8.31 6.48 7.49
N GLU A 127 -9.45 5.84 7.81
CA GLU A 127 -9.48 4.48 8.38
C GLU A 127 -9.69 3.39 7.32
N ALA A 128 -9.98 3.77 6.07
CA ALA A 128 -10.30 2.81 5.01
C ALA A 128 -9.03 2.37 4.26
N ILE A 129 -8.89 1.05 4.07
CA ILE A 129 -7.90 0.49 3.15
C ILE A 129 -8.44 0.68 1.73
N VAL A 130 -7.67 1.35 0.88
CA VAL A 130 -8.06 1.65 -0.50
C VAL A 130 -7.29 0.80 -1.51
N ASP A 131 -6.13 0.30 -1.12
CA ASP A 131 -5.37 -0.68 -1.88
C ASP A 131 -4.45 -1.48 -0.96
N GLU A 132 -4.14 -2.73 -1.34
CA GLU A 132 -3.22 -3.58 -0.59
C GLU A 132 -2.52 -4.59 -1.50
N VAL A 133 -1.33 -5.00 -1.10
CA VAL A 133 -0.57 -6.08 -1.70
C VAL A 133 0.08 -6.93 -0.62
N THR A 134 0.11 -8.25 -0.82
CA THR A 134 0.78 -9.20 0.08
C THR A 134 1.71 -10.10 -0.72
N TRP A 135 2.83 -10.47 -0.14
CA TRP A 135 3.75 -11.46 -0.69
C TRP A 135 4.28 -12.38 0.39
N THR A 136 4.72 -13.57 0.02
CA THR A 136 5.27 -14.58 0.94
C THR A 136 6.78 -14.73 0.83
N SER A 137 7.35 -14.23 -0.25
CA SER A 137 8.79 -14.13 -0.48
C SER A 137 9.05 -13.18 -1.64
N ALA A 138 10.21 -12.54 -1.66
CA ALA A 138 10.68 -11.73 -2.77
C ALA A 138 12.09 -12.14 -3.19
N LEU A 139 12.38 -12.02 -4.47
CA LEU A 139 13.70 -12.26 -5.05
C LEU A 139 14.44 -10.92 -5.20
N THR A 140 15.76 -10.94 -5.08
CA THR A 140 16.57 -9.73 -5.30
C THR A 140 16.47 -9.27 -6.74
N ASP A 141 16.27 -7.97 -6.93
CA ASP A 141 16.13 -7.29 -8.22
C ASP A 141 14.96 -7.79 -9.10
N VAL A 142 13.95 -8.37 -8.47
CA VAL A 142 12.70 -8.79 -9.10
C VAL A 142 11.55 -8.04 -8.43
N SER A 143 10.81 -7.25 -9.19
CA SER A 143 9.68 -6.49 -8.67
C SER A 143 8.36 -7.29 -8.70
N LEU A 144 7.40 -6.81 -7.92
CA LEU A 144 5.99 -7.18 -8.03
C LEU A 144 5.25 -5.96 -8.60
N ALA A 145 4.60 -6.12 -9.74
CA ALA A 145 3.93 -5.00 -10.41
C ALA A 145 2.55 -5.39 -10.93
N ARG A 146 1.66 -4.41 -11.00
CA ARG A 146 0.35 -4.60 -11.62
C ARG A 146 0.49 -4.69 -13.14
N PHE A 147 -0.13 -5.70 -13.73
CA PHE A 147 -0.20 -5.83 -15.18
C PHE A 147 -1.63 -6.23 -15.61
N PRO A 148 -2.33 -5.41 -16.39
CA PRO A 148 -1.97 -4.08 -16.90
C PRO A 148 -1.72 -3.03 -15.80
N ASP A 149 -0.90 -2.05 -16.15
CA ASP A 149 -0.47 -0.93 -15.31
C ASP A 149 -1.66 -0.26 -14.60
N GLY A 150 -1.52 -0.01 -13.30
CA GLY A 150 -2.52 0.63 -12.45
C GLY A 150 -3.84 -0.11 -12.23
N SER A 151 -4.08 -1.25 -12.89
CA SER A 151 -5.39 -1.91 -12.85
C SER A 151 -5.35 -3.44 -12.78
N GLY A 152 -4.24 -4.06 -13.17
CA GLY A 152 -4.10 -5.52 -13.18
C GLY A 152 -3.84 -6.12 -11.81
N GLU A 153 -3.80 -7.45 -11.79
CA GLU A 153 -3.28 -8.20 -10.65
C GLU A 153 -1.76 -8.04 -10.57
N PHE A 154 -1.19 -8.27 -9.38
CA PHE A 154 0.26 -8.26 -9.21
C PHE A 154 0.89 -9.49 -9.84
N ALA A 155 1.93 -9.25 -10.64
CA ALA A 155 2.76 -10.25 -11.27
C ALA A 155 4.23 -10.02 -10.92
N THR A 156 5.05 -11.05 -11.08
CA THR A 156 6.50 -10.93 -10.91
C THR A 156 7.12 -10.35 -12.18
N CYS A 157 7.93 -9.31 -12.04
CA CYS A 157 8.59 -8.64 -13.17
C CYS A 157 10.10 -8.80 -13.05
N ALA A 158 10.70 -9.52 -13.99
CA ALA A 158 12.14 -9.75 -14.02
C ALA A 158 12.96 -8.48 -14.34
N LEU A 159 12.31 -7.47 -14.92
CA LEU A 159 12.86 -6.14 -15.15
C LEU A 159 11.88 -5.14 -14.52
N SER A 160 12.31 -4.48 -13.46
CA SER A 160 11.54 -3.39 -12.85
C SER A 160 11.45 -2.19 -13.79
N THR A 161 10.35 -1.45 -13.70
CA THR A 161 10.11 -0.30 -14.57
C THR A 161 10.42 1.03 -13.91
N CYS A 162 10.29 1.12 -12.58
CA CYS A 162 10.75 2.23 -11.75
C CYS A 162 10.41 3.63 -12.28
N GLY A 163 9.16 4.04 -12.14
CA GLY A 163 8.68 5.33 -12.60
C GLY A 163 8.15 5.34 -14.03
N GLU A 164 8.28 4.23 -14.74
CA GLU A 164 7.77 4.03 -16.10
C GLU A 164 6.57 3.07 -16.11
N GLU A 165 5.92 2.93 -17.25
CA GLU A 165 4.79 2.03 -17.41
C GLU A 165 5.20 0.55 -17.26
N ASN A 166 4.47 -0.22 -16.46
CA ASN A 166 4.69 -1.65 -16.30
C ASN A 166 4.51 -2.37 -17.64
N GLY A 167 5.58 -3.00 -18.10
CA GLY A 167 5.64 -3.58 -19.44
C GLY A 167 5.51 -5.09 -19.47
N ALA A 168 5.77 -5.66 -20.67
CA ALA A 168 5.65 -7.09 -20.95
C ALA A 168 6.74 -7.98 -20.28
N SER A 169 7.53 -7.44 -19.36
CA SER A 169 8.48 -8.21 -18.54
C SER A 169 7.82 -8.81 -17.29
N CYS A 170 6.53 -8.52 -17.07
CA CYS A 170 5.71 -9.04 -15.99
C CYS A 170 4.95 -10.29 -16.46
N GLU A 171 5.12 -11.43 -15.80
CA GLU A 171 4.46 -12.71 -16.09
C GLU A 171 3.78 -13.29 -14.84
#